data_c98c86cc09c32b2dd979895b58b64541
#
_entry.id   c98c86cc09c32b2dd979895b58b64541
#
_cell.length_a   1.000
_cell.length_b   1.000
_cell.length_c   1.000
_cell.angle_alpha   90.00
_cell.angle_beta   90.00
_cell.angle_gamma   90.00
#
_symmetry.space_group_name_H-M   'P 1'
#
loop_
_entity.id
_entity.type
_entity.pdbx_description
1 polymer ?
#
loop_
_entity_poly.entity_id
_entity_poly.type
_entity_poly.pdbx_seq_one_letter_code
_entity_poly.pdbx_strand_id
1 'polypeptide(L)'
;LAEEDEGKTMIENIEQLEESLSRPTKEVVETMSRLEGDLMVLGVGGKIGPTLARMARRADQESGVRRRIIGVARFSTPGLRERLETWGIETIAADVLDRKALERLPEAPNLLYLPAQKFGTTGEEPRTWAMNTYLAGMVCERYPASRIVAYSTGNVYPLVPADSGGATEQTPVEPIGDYAMSCL
;
A
#
# COMPACT_ATOMS: atom_id res chain seq x y z
N LEU A 1 5.91 14.32 -35.71
CA LEU A 1 4.83 14.00 -34.79
C LEU A 1 5.19 14.73 -33.50
N ALA A 2 4.47 15.84 -33.24
CA ALA A 2 4.64 16.66 -32.06
C ALA A 2 4.14 15.84 -30.86
N GLU A 3 5.02 15.52 -29.92
CA GLU A 3 4.65 15.19 -28.56
C GLU A 3 4.03 16.46 -27.98
N GLU A 4 2.74 16.42 -27.66
CA GLU A 4 2.09 17.45 -26.89
C GLU A 4 2.78 17.49 -25.52
N ASP A 5 3.57 18.55 -25.33
CA ASP A 5 4.08 18.96 -24.03
C ASP A 5 2.84 19.32 -23.15
N GLU A 6 2.24 18.32 -22.53
CA GLU A 6 1.27 18.55 -21.47
C GLU A 6 2.00 19.32 -20.37
N GLY A 7 1.81 20.65 -20.40
CA GLY A 7 2.48 21.60 -19.52
C GLY A 7 2.51 21.05 -18.09
N LYS A 8 3.70 20.76 -17.58
CA LYS A 8 3.94 20.32 -16.20
C LYS A 8 3.32 21.34 -15.25
N THR A 9 2.08 21.14 -14.90
CA THR A 9 1.41 21.94 -13.88
C THR A 9 2.19 21.75 -12.58
N MET A 10 2.80 22.82 -12.09
CA MET A 10 3.54 22.79 -10.84
C MET A 10 2.56 22.48 -9.69
N ILE A 11 2.88 21.45 -8.89
CA ILE A 11 2.07 21.07 -7.73
C ILE A 11 2.33 22.09 -6.63
N GLU A 12 1.29 22.83 -6.24
CA GLU A 12 1.37 23.95 -5.28
C GLU A 12 0.86 23.61 -3.88
N ASN A 13 0.07 22.54 -3.76
CA ASN A 13 -0.55 22.14 -2.49
C ASN A 13 -0.74 20.61 -2.39
N ILE A 14 -1.14 20.15 -1.19
CA ILE A 14 -1.32 18.74 -0.89
C ILE A 14 -2.47 18.14 -1.71
N GLU A 15 -3.55 18.88 -1.92
CA GLU A 15 -4.72 18.43 -2.68
C GLU A 15 -4.36 18.12 -4.13
N GLN A 16 -3.58 18.99 -4.76
CA GLN A 16 -3.08 18.77 -6.12
C GLN A 16 -2.12 17.56 -6.19
N LEU A 17 -1.27 17.39 -5.17
CA LEU A 17 -0.40 16.23 -5.05
C LEU A 17 -1.21 14.93 -4.93
N GLU A 18 -2.17 14.88 -4.02
CA GLU A 18 -3.04 13.72 -3.83
C GLU A 18 -3.89 13.41 -5.08
N GLU A 19 -4.37 14.46 -5.76
CA GLU A 19 -5.08 14.31 -7.03
C GLU A 19 -4.19 13.68 -8.08
N SER A 20 -2.95 14.17 -8.24
CA SER A 20 -1.98 13.63 -9.19
C SER A 20 -1.58 12.19 -8.85
N LEU A 21 -1.23 11.92 -7.58
CA LEU A 21 -0.80 10.58 -7.11
C LEU A 21 -1.91 9.53 -7.15
N SER A 22 -3.18 9.94 -7.15
CA SER A 22 -4.32 9.01 -7.19
C SER A 22 -4.95 8.86 -8.57
N ARG A 23 -4.35 9.46 -9.61
CA ARG A 23 -4.83 9.32 -10.99
C ARG A 23 -4.39 7.96 -11.53
N PRO A 24 -5.31 7.07 -11.92
CA PRO A 24 -4.93 5.78 -12.49
C PRO A 24 -4.36 5.98 -13.90
N THR A 25 -3.39 5.18 -14.28
CA THR A 25 -2.98 5.03 -15.67
C THR A 25 -3.96 4.11 -16.42
N LYS A 26 -3.90 4.10 -17.75
CA LYS A 26 -4.74 3.20 -18.56
C LYS A 26 -4.52 1.73 -18.18
N GLU A 27 -3.29 1.34 -17.92
CA GLU A 27 -2.91 -0.01 -17.52
C GLU A 27 -3.49 -0.39 -16.15
N VAL A 28 -3.55 0.57 -15.22
CA VAL A 28 -4.20 0.36 -13.91
C VAL A 28 -5.70 0.18 -14.09
N VAL A 29 -6.35 1.02 -14.89
CA VAL A 29 -7.80 0.89 -15.19
C VAL A 29 -8.08 -0.48 -15.84
N GLU A 30 -7.29 -0.88 -16.83
CA GLU A 30 -7.43 -2.16 -17.51
C GLU A 30 -7.21 -3.35 -16.56
N THR A 31 -6.18 -3.29 -15.70
CA THR A 31 -5.93 -4.31 -14.68
C THR A 31 -7.09 -4.42 -13.70
N MET A 32 -7.56 -3.28 -13.19
CA MET A 32 -8.68 -3.23 -12.26
C MET A 32 -9.98 -3.72 -12.90
N SER A 33 -10.19 -3.48 -14.19
CA SER A 33 -11.39 -3.98 -14.90
C SER A 33 -11.47 -5.50 -14.96
N ARG A 34 -10.34 -6.20 -14.96
CA ARG A 34 -10.23 -7.67 -15.03
C ARG A 34 -10.14 -8.32 -13.63
N LEU A 35 -9.90 -7.52 -12.60
CA LEU A 35 -9.74 -8.02 -11.24
C LEU A 35 -11.12 -8.36 -10.68
N GLU A 36 -11.35 -9.61 -10.29
CA GLU A 36 -12.61 -10.04 -9.69
C GLU A 36 -12.57 -9.94 -8.15
N GLY A 37 -13.72 -9.57 -7.59
CA GLY A 37 -13.94 -9.48 -6.14
C GLY A 37 -13.43 -8.20 -5.50
N ASP A 38 -13.63 -8.10 -4.20
CA ASP A 38 -13.26 -6.94 -3.39
C ASP A 38 -11.75 -6.77 -3.27
N LEU A 39 -11.31 -5.53 -3.06
CA LEU A 39 -9.93 -5.18 -2.79
C LEU A 39 -9.81 -4.63 -1.37
N MET A 40 -8.95 -5.24 -0.56
CA MET A 40 -8.61 -4.75 0.78
C MET A 40 -7.21 -4.16 0.80
N VAL A 41 -7.07 -2.98 1.40
CA VAL A 41 -5.79 -2.29 1.62
C VAL A 41 -5.48 -2.33 3.12
N LEU A 42 -4.64 -3.27 3.53
CA LEU A 42 -4.14 -3.34 4.89
C LEU A 42 -3.07 -2.26 5.10
N GLY A 43 -3.17 -1.50 6.19
CA GLY A 43 -2.26 -0.39 6.47
C GLY A 43 -2.58 0.88 5.65
N VAL A 44 -3.84 1.07 5.25
CA VAL A 44 -4.28 2.24 4.45
C VAL A 44 -3.97 3.58 5.12
N GLY A 45 -3.76 3.62 6.43
CA GLY A 45 -3.41 4.83 7.18
C GLY A 45 -1.96 5.29 7.04
N GLY A 46 -1.12 4.54 6.32
CA GLY A 46 0.26 4.92 6.01
C GLY A 46 0.35 5.99 4.92
N LYS A 47 1.58 6.40 4.59
CA LYS A 47 1.83 7.51 3.65
C LYS A 47 1.27 7.24 2.23
N ILE A 48 1.41 6.03 1.71
CA ILE A 48 1.00 5.67 0.35
C ILE A 48 -0.48 5.22 0.30
N GLY A 49 -0.96 4.65 1.40
CA GLY A 49 -2.25 3.95 1.46
C GLY A 49 -3.44 4.77 0.97
N PRO A 50 -3.63 6.02 1.40
CA PRO A 50 -4.79 6.81 1.00
C PRO A 50 -4.87 7.05 -0.51
N THR A 51 -3.77 7.50 -1.12
CA THR A 51 -3.73 7.79 -2.57
C THR A 51 -3.83 6.51 -3.40
N LEU A 52 -3.26 5.39 -2.93
CA LEU A 52 -3.38 4.09 -3.58
C LEU A 52 -4.82 3.55 -3.55
N ALA A 53 -5.49 3.63 -2.40
CA ALA A 53 -6.89 3.24 -2.28
C ALA A 53 -7.82 4.14 -3.13
N ARG A 54 -7.54 5.45 -3.19
CA ARG A 54 -8.24 6.39 -4.07
C ARG A 54 -8.01 6.06 -5.55
N MET A 55 -6.78 5.73 -5.93
CA MET A 55 -6.45 5.31 -7.30
C MET A 55 -7.25 4.06 -7.71
N ALA A 56 -7.32 3.06 -6.84
CA ALA A 56 -8.12 1.86 -7.08
C ALA A 56 -9.61 2.19 -7.24
N ARG A 57 -10.17 3.06 -6.39
CA ARG A 57 -11.57 3.51 -6.52
C ARG A 57 -11.82 4.24 -7.83
N ARG A 58 -10.91 5.12 -8.25
CA ARG A 58 -11.02 5.86 -9.52
C ARG A 58 -10.93 4.94 -10.72
N ALA A 59 -10.03 3.96 -10.69
CA ALA A 59 -9.91 2.96 -11.75
C ALA A 59 -11.20 2.14 -11.90
N ASP A 60 -11.84 1.75 -10.78
CA ASP A 60 -13.15 1.09 -10.81
C ASP A 60 -14.24 1.99 -11.40
N GLN A 61 -14.25 3.28 -11.07
CA GLN A 61 -15.21 4.24 -11.61
C GLN A 61 -15.04 4.41 -13.12
N GLU A 62 -13.79 4.53 -13.60
CA GLU A 62 -13.47 4.67 -15.03
C GLU A 62 -13.79 3.41 -15.83
N SER A 63 -13.59 2.21 -15.25
CA SER A 63 -13.91 0.93 -15.88
C SER A 63 -15.38 0.48 -15.72
N GLY A 64 -16.17 1.20 -14.91
CA GLY A 64 -17.56 0.83 -14.61
C GLY A 64 -17.71 -0.38 -13.67
N VAL A 65 -16.62 -0.83 -13.05
CA VAL A 65 -16.64 -1.95 -12.10
C VAL A 65 -17.19 -1.50 -10.75
N ARG A 66 -18.01 -2.36 -10.14
CA ARG A 66 -18.54 -2.14 -8.79
C ARG A 66 -18.00 -3.21 -7.85
N ARG A 67 -17.04 -2.82 -7.01
CA ARG A 67 -16.51 -3.63 -5.91
C ARG A 67 -16.36 -2.78 -4.66
N ARG A 68 -16.17 -3.43 -3.53
CA ARG A 68 -15.76 -2.75 -2.30
C ARG A 68 -14.26 -2.52 -2.35
N ILE A 69 -13.84 -1.29 -2.07
CA ILE A 69 -12.44 -0.97 -1.71
C ILE A 69 -12.44 -0.75 -0.20
N ILE A 70 -11.74 -1.62 0.53
CA ILE A 70 -11.78 -1.67 1.99
C ILE A 70 -10.42 -1.22 2.52
N GLY A 71 -10.38 -0.13 3.26
CA GLY A 71 -9.18 0.38 3.91
C GLY A 71 -9.14 -0.01 5.39
N VAL A 72 -8.12 -0.74 5.81
CA VAL A 72 -7.94 -1.17 7.21
C VAL A 72 -6.74 -0.43 7.82
N ALA A 73 -6.97 0.24 8.94
CA ALA A 73 -5.94 0.93 9.73
C ALA A 73 -6.43 1.20 11.15
N ARG A 74 -5.53 1.67 12.02
CA ARG A 74 -5.90 2.16 13.36
C ARG A 74 -6.55 3.54 13.33
N PHE A 75 -6.41 4.27 12.21
CA PHE A 75 -6.91 5.65 12.03
C PHE A 75 -6.49 6.62 13.14
N SER A 76 -5.22 6.59 13.52
CA SER A 76 -4.64 7.50 14.51
C SER A 76 -4.49 8.94 14.00
N THR A 77 -4.52 9.15 12.69
CA THR A 77 -4.48 10.49 12.07
C THR A 77 -5.88 11.05 12.00
N PRO A 78 -6.17 12.19 12.66
CA PRO A 78 -7.49 12.82 12.61
C PRO A 78 -7.94 13.14 11.18
N GLY A 79 -9.23 12.94 10.88
CA GLY A 79 -9.84 13.27 9.59
C GLY A 79 -9.51 12.30 8.43
N LEU A 80 -8.56 11.37 8.61
CA LEU A 80 -8.18 10.45 7.55
C LEU A 80 -9.31 9.47 7.21
N ARG A 81 -10.00 8.96 8.23
CA ARG A 81 -11.10 8.02 8.04
C ARG A 81 -12.22 8.65 7.23
N GLU A 82 -12.67 9.80 7.64
CA GLU A 82 -13.73 10.58 6.99
C GLU A 82 -13.37 10.91 5.56
N ARG A 83 -12.10 11.27 5.30
CA ARG A 83 -11.60 11.57 3.96
C ARG A 83 -11.67 10.35 3.05
N LEU A 84 -11.25 9.17 3.50
CA LEU A 84 -11.35 7.93 2.74
C LEU A 84 -12.81 7.58 2.43
N GLU A 85 -13.70 7.74 3.40
CA GLU A 85 -15.14 7.49 3.23
C GLU A 85 -15.78 8.45 2.20
N THR A 86 -15.34 9.73 2.13
CA THR A 86 -15.79 10.66 1.07
C THR A 86 -15.35 10.22 -0.34
N TRP A 87 -14.28 9.46 -0.45
CA TRP A 87 -13.84 8.88 -1.72
C TRP A 87 -14.53 7.55 -2.05
N GLY A 88 -15.49 7.12 -1.23
CA GLY A 88 -16.21 5.86 -1.40
C GLY A 88 -15.40 4.62 -1.04
N ILE A 89 -14.41 4.77 -0.14
CA ILE A 89 -13.62 3.67 0.42
C ILE A 89 -14.27 3.27 1.74
N GLU A 90 -14.61 2.00 1.90
CA GLU A 90 -15.08 1.46 3.18
C GLU A 90 -13.93 1.40 4.17
N THR A 91 -14.14 1.83 5.41
CA THR A 91 -13.07 1.87 6.42
C THR A 91 -13.35 0.94 7.59
N ILE A 92 -12.33 0.18 8.00
CA ILE A 92 -12.38 -0.68 9.19
C ILE A 92 -11.25 -0.29 10.12
N ALA A 93 -11.61 0.19 11.32
CA ALA A 93 -10.63 0.50 12.36
C ALA A 93 -10.19 -0.80 13.06
N ALA A 94 -8.92 -1.17 12.88
CA ALA A 94 -8.34 -2.36 13.49
C ALA A 94 -6.83 -2.22 13.69
N ASP A 95 -6.30 -2.80 14.77
CA ASP A 95 -4.89 -3.13 14.89
C ASP A 95 -4.68 -4.53 14.34
N VAL A 96 -4.03 -4.63 13.20
CA VAL A 96 -3.84 -5.92 12.50
C VAL A 96 -2.82 -6.84 13.19
N LEU A 97 -2.04 -6.34 14.18
CA LEU A 97 -1.24 -7.19 15.07
C LEU A 97 -2.10 -7.90 16.12
N ASP A 98 -3.30 -7.40 16.41
CA ASP A 98 -4.25 -8.17 17.23
C ASP A 98 -4.86 -9.28 16.36
N ARG A 99 -4.48 -10.53 16.64
CA ARG A 99 -4.97 -11.72 15.91
C ARG A 99 -6.50 -11.76 15.84
N LYS A 100 -7.18 -11.45 16.96
CA LYS A 100 -8.64 -11.44 16.99
C LYS A 100 -9.25 -10.35 16.11
N ALA A 101 -8.61 -9.19 16.03
CA ALA A 101 -9.04 -8.13 15.14
C ALA A 101 -8.83 -8.53 13.66
N LEU A 102 -7.69 -9.13 13.33
CA LEU A 102 -7.39 -9.65 11.99
C LEU A 102 -8.38 -10.74 11.56
N GLU A 103 -8.72 -11.68 12.44
CA GLU A 103 -9.70 -12.74 12.18
C GLU A 103 -11.11 -12.24 11.89
N ARG A 104 -11.50 -11.09 12.46
CA ARG A 104 -12.81 -10.45 12.24
C ARG A 104 -12.91 -9.63 10.96
N LEU A 105 -11.81 -9.38 10.27
CA LEU A 105 -11.85 -8.69 8.98
C LEU A 105 -12.61 -9.53 7.94
N PRO A 106 -13.33 -8.89 7.02
CA PRO A 106 -14.06 -9.60 5.97
C PRO A 106 -13.12 -10.36 5.04
N GLU A 107 -13.67 -11.33 4.34
CA GLU A 107 -12.98 -11.97 3.23
C GLU A 107 -12.77 -10.96 2.10
N ALA A 108 -11.58 -11.02 1.48
CA ALA A 108 -11.26 -10.23 0.32
C ALA A 108 -10.35 -11.04 -0.63
N PRO A 109 -10.77 -11.28 -1.87
CA PRO A 109 -9.97 -12.03 -2.84
C PRO A 109 -8.63 -11.36 -3.21
N ASN A 110 -8.54 -10.03 -3.01
CA ASN A 110 -7.36 -9.24 -3.36
C ASN A 110 -6.94 -8.37 -2.18
N LEU A 111 -5.67 -8.43 -1.83
CA LEU A 111 -5.08 -7.63 -0.75
C LEU A 111 -3.87 -6.85 -1.22
N LEU A 112 -3.81 -5.58 -0.83
CA LEU A 112 -2.58 -4.79 -0.84
C LEU A 112 -2.07 -4.73 0.61
N TYR A 113 -0.90 -5.31 0.85
CA TYR A 113 -0.28 -5.35 2.17
C TYR A 113 0.75 -4.22 2.29
N LEU A 114 0.43 -3.20 3.07
CA LEU A 114 1.27 -2.01 3.28
C LEU A 114 1.80 -1.85 4.71
N PRO A 115 1.40 -2.66 5.72
CA PRO A 115 1.88 -2.44 7.08
C PRO A 115 3.39 -2.62 7.14
N ALA A 116 4.07 -1.64 7.72
CA ALA A 116 5.49 -1.70 8.04
C ALA A 116 5.83 -0.71 9.15
N GLN A 117 6.84 -1.00 9.95
CA GLN A 117 7.44 -0.06 10.90
C GLN A 117 8.83 0.31 10.40
N LYS A 118 8.96 1.52 9.83
CA LYS A 118 10.23 2.06 9.33
C LYS A 118 10.91 2.98 10.32
N PHE A 119 10.14 3.76 11.08
CA PHE A 119 10.66 4.76 12.00
C PHE A 119 10.41 4.35 13.46
N GLY A 120 11.25 4.83 14.37
CA GLY A 120 11.19 4.46 15.78
C GLY A 120 11.55 2.99 16.02
N THR A 121 12.49 2.47 15.24
CA THR A 121 12.93 1.06 15.32
C THR A 121 14.06 0.85 16.33
N THR A 122 14.86 1.87 16.63
CA THR A 122 15.94 1.79 17.62
C THR A 122 15.37 1.60 19.03
N GLY A 123 15.71 0.50 19.68
CA GLY A 123 15.16 0.12 20.99
C GLY A 123 13.76 -0.52 20.93
N GLU A 124 13.19 -0.66 19.73
CA GLU A 124 11.88 -1.26 19.47
C GLU A 124 11.97 -2.42 18.44
N GLU A 125 13.13 -3.08 18.38
CA GLU A 125 13.42 -4.17 17.43
C GLU A 125 12.36 -5.27 17.47
N PRO A 126 11.87 -5.76 18.65
CA PRO A 126 10.83 -6.79 18.69
C PRO A 126 9.55 -6.35 17.97
N ARG A 127 9.16 -5.08 18.09
CA ARG A 127 7.99 -4.53 17.41
C ARG A 127 8.22 -4.37 15.92
N THR A 128 9.42 -4.01 15.50
CA THR A 128 9.81 -3.93 14.09
C THR A 128 9.65 -5.30 13.42
N TRP A 129 10.18 -6.35 14.03
CA TRP A 129 10.04 -7.72 13.55
C TRP A 129 8.59 -8.21 13.58
N ALA A 130 7.83 -7.85 14.63
CA ALA A 130 6.42 -8.19 14.70
C ALA A 130 5.61 -7.56 13.56
N MET A 131 5.86 -6.28 13.25
CA MET A 131 5.13 -5.57 12.19
C MET A 131 5.55 -5.98 10.78
N ASN A 132 6.85 -6.17 10.54
CA ASN A 132 7.35 -6.35 9.19
C ASN A 132 7.36 -7.82 8.76
N THR A 133 7.61 -8.75 9.69
CA THR A 133 7.73 -10.19 9.39
C THR A 133 6.55 -11.00 9.91
N TYR A 134 6.30 -10.96 11.23
CA TYR A 134 5.31 -11.82 11.85
C TYR A 134 3.88 -11.52 11.37
N LEU A 135 3.53 -10.25 11.23
CA LEU A 135 2.23 -9.85 10.71
C LEU A 135 2.00 -10.34 9.28
N ALA A 136 3.02 -10.32 8.42
CA ALA A 136 2.91 -10.85 7.06
C ALA A 136 2.52 -12.33 7.08
N GLY A 137 3.13 -13.13 7.96
CA GLY A 137 2.76 -14.54 8.17
C GLY A 137 1.33 -14.71 8.65
N MET A 138 0.89 -13.90 9.63
CA MET A 138 -0.50 -13.92 10.12
C MET A 138 -1.52 -13.60 9.02
N VAL A 139 -1.20 -12.64 8.14
CA VAL A 139 -2.07 -12.26 7.01
C VAL A 139 -2.14 -13.40 5.99
N CYS A 140 -1.02 -14.04 5.66
CA CYS A 140 -1.01 -15.20 4.77
C CYS A 140 -1.83 -16.37 5.35
N GLU A 141 -1.72 -16.62 6.66
CA GLU A 141 -2.51 -17.63 7.36
C GLU A 141 -4.02 -17.33 7.31
N ARG A 142 -4.40 -16.04 7.51
CA ARG A 142 -5.80 -15.60 7.49
C ARG A 142 -6.42 -15.60 6.09
N TYR A 143 -5.62 -15.35 5.06
CA TYR A 143 -6.08 -15.16 3.68
C TYR A 143 -5.40 -16.13 2.70
N PRO A 144 -5.47 -17.45 2.92
CA PRO A 144 -4.69 -18.43 2.14
C PRO A 144 -5.12 -18.53 0.67
N ALA A 145 -6.34 -18.09 0.34
CA ALA A 145 -6.89 -18.12 -1.02
C ALA A 145 -6.84 -16.75 -1.72
N SER A 146 -6.37 -15.70 -1.05
CA SER A 146 -6.34 -14.35 -1.61
C SER A 146 -5.05 -14.10 -2.40
N ARG A 147 -5.16 -13.25 -3.40
CA ARG A 147 -4.00 -12.65 -4.07
C ARG A 147 -3.47 -11.52 -3.21
N ILE A 148 -2.24 -11.63 -2.75
CA ILE A 148 -1.61 -10.64 -1.87
C ILE A 148 -0.45 -9.99 -2.61
N VAL A 149 -0.49 -8.67 -2.73
CA VAL A 149 0.65 -7.85 -3.17
C VAL A 149 1.21 -7.13 -1.96
N ALA A 150 2.42 -7.48 -1.56
CA ALA A 150 3.12 -6.87 -0.44
C ALA A 150 4.10 -5.79 -0.92
N TYR A 151 4.08 -4.65 -0.24
CA TYR A 151 5.06 -3.59 -0.45
C TYR A 151 6.24 -3.81 0.49
N SER A 152 7.40 -4.13 -0.08
CA SER A 152 8.67 -4.22 0.63
C SER A 152 9.43 -2.88 0.55
N THR A 153 10.73 -2.89 0.68
CA THR A 153 11.59 -1.70 0.71
C THR A 153 12.83 -1.88 -0.17
N GLY A 154 13.30 -0.80 -0.80
CA GLY A 154 14.59 -0.79 -1.47
C GLY A 154 15.78 -0.97 -0.53
N ASN A 155 15.59 -0.85 0.79
CA ASN A 155 16.66 -1.08 1.77
C ASN A 155 17.10 -2.55 1.88
N VAL A 156 16.39 -3.48 1.22
CA VAL A 156 16.83 -4.88 1.12
C VAL A 156 18.04 -5.05 0.19
N TYR A 157 18.30 -4.07 -0.67
CA TYR A 157 19.45 -4.05 -1.56
C TYR A 157 20.67 -3.35 -0.93
N PRO A 158 21.89 -3.68 -1.33
CA PRO A 158 23.09 -2.96 -0.91
C PRO A 158 23.08 -1.52 -1.43
N LEU A 159 23.93 -0.68 -0.83
CA LEU A 159 24.26 0.61 -1.43
C LEU A 159 25.02 0.37 -2.74
N VAL A 160 24.51 0.95 -3.80
CA VAL A 160 25.13 0.88 -5.13
C VAL A 160 25.67 2.26 -5.54
N PRO A 161 26.70 2.33 -6.40
CA PRO A 161 27.22 3.61 -6.90
C PRO A 161 26.14 4.42 -7.59
N ALA A 162 26.16 5.74 -7.44
CA ALA A 162 25.15 6.64 -7.98
C ALA A 162 25.06 6.60 -9.52
N ASP A 163 26.16 6.24 -10.18
CA ASP A 163 26.30 6.11 -11.64
C ASP A 163 26.01 4.69 -12.18
N SER A 164 25.66 3.73 -11.30
CA SER A 164 25.37 2.34 -11.69
C SER A 164 23.99 2.11 -12.30
N GLY A 165 23.10 3.14 -12.31
CA GLY A 165 21.71 3.01 -12.71
C GLY A 165 20.78 2.47 -11.62
N GLY A 166 21.30 2.15 -10.43
CA GLY A 166 20.52 1.68 -9.27
C GLY A 166 20.47 0.16 -9.15
N ALA A 167 19.81 -0.32 -8.08
CA ALA A 167 19.52 -1.73 -7.89
C ALA A 167 18.32 -2.17 -8.75
N THR A 168 18.34 -3.41 -9.19
CA THR A 168 17.27 -4.07 -9.95
C THR A 168 16.84 -5.34 -9.24
N GLU A 169 15.82 -6.03 -9.74
CA GLU A 169 15.36 -7.32 -9.21
C GLU A 169 16.43 -8.44 -9.30
N GLN A 170 17.44 -8.26 -10.14
CA GLN A 170 18.58 -9.18 -10.26
C GLN A 170 19.72 -8.84 -9.29
N THR A 171 19.69 -7.68 -8.65
CA THR A 171 20.70 -7.30 -7.65
C THR A 171 20.56 -8.20 -6.43
N PRO A 172 21.64 -8.88 -5.99
CA PRO A 172 21.59 -9.67 -4.76
C PRO A 172 21.16 -8.82 -3.57
N VAL A 173 20.28 -9.36 -2.73
CA VAL A 173 19.82 -8.67 -1.53
C VAL A 173 20.90 -8.71 -0.45
N GLU A 174 21.13 -7.59 0.22
CA GLU A 174 22.11 -7.44 1.29
C GLU A 174 21.57 -6.45 2.34
N PRO A 175 20.48 -6.84 3.06
CA PRO A 175 19.82 -5.95 4.00
C PRO A 175 20.72 -5.62 5.20
N ILE A 176 20.76 -4.36 5.59
CA ILE A 176 21.50 -3.88 6.75
C ILE A 176 20.54 -3.34 7.81
N GLY A 177 20.65 -3.87 9.04
CA GLY A 177 19.83 -3.49 10.20
C GLY A 177 18.43 -4.11 10.21
N ASP A 178 17.79 -4.05 11.38
CA ASP A 178 16.54 -4.75 11.68
C ASP A 178 15.40 -4.38 10.71
N TYR A 179 15.29 -3.11 10.32
CA TYR A 179 14.25 -2.71 9.38
C TYR A 179 14.39 -3.40 8.03
N ALA A 180 15.57 -3.38 7.43
CA ALA A 180 15.79 -3.98 6.13
C ALA A 180 15.67 -5.51 6.19
N MET A 181 16.27 -6.13 7.22
CA MET A 181 16.22 -7.57 7.44
C MET A 181 14.81 -8.09 7.71
N SER A 182 14.00 -7.33 8.45
CA SER A 182 12.62 -7.72 8.76
C SER A 182 11.64 -7.56 7.59
N CYS A 183 12.04 -6.82 6.54
CA CYS A 183 11.23 -6.63 5.32
C CYS A 183 11.63 -7.59 4.17
N LEU A 184 12.70 -8.38 4.35
CA LEU A 184 13.15 -9.37 3.40
C LEU A 184 12.32 -10.66 3.54
#